data_13c6449815aaebbd3adfbdd37c9da544
#
_entry.id   13c6449815aaebbd3adfbdd37c9da544
#
_cell.length_a   1.000
_cell.length_b   1.000
_cell.length_c   1.000
_cell.angle_alpha   90.00
_cell.angle_beta   90.00
_cell.angle_gamma   90.00
#
_symmetry.space_group_name_H-M   'P 1'
#
loop_
_entity.id
_entity.type
_entity.pdbx_description
1 polymer ?
#
loop_
_entity_poly.entity_id
_entity_poly.type
_entity_poly.pdbx_seq_one_letter_code
_entity_poly.pdbx_strand_id
1 'polypeptide(L)'
;MSFYKTSQEILTERLRAALESMDLSPDFALITMTADPRFGDYQTNAAMVAAKHHKKNPREIAAQLVAHLNVADCSERPEIAGAGFINFRLQKTFLEKKIDELHRDPRLGIPKTPQPQTIIIDFSSPNIAKTMHVGHIRSTILGESLARIARFLGHQVITDNHLGDWGTQFGKVIYGFKHLLNKESLEKNSIQELVRLYREVNDLEEKDPRLKVSVREELVKLQKGDEENLDIWKKVVALSWQEFEKLYHVLDVSFDERLGESFYNNALEPLVKRLLAKSIAQKSEGAVAIFFPHHPTLEEKPFLIQKTDGGFLYATTDIATLEYREQRWHPDAVWYVCGAPQQLHFEQLFAVACKLGLTSDFRHIAFGSILGEDRKMMKTRSGENIELGSLLQEAIDRALKIVNERNPD
;
A
#
# COMPACT_ATOMS: atom_id res chain seq x y z
N MET A 1 -30.20 -11.82 0.63
CA MET A 1 -29.81 -10.42 0.38
C MET A 1 -29.78 -10.22 -1.12
N SER A 2 -30.56 -9.30 -1.65
CA SER A 2 -30.54 -8.97 -3.08
C SER A 2 -29.22 -8.26 -3.36
N PHE A 3 -28.30 -8.91 -4.09
CA PHE A 3 -27.10 -8.24 -4.57
C PHE A 3 -27.54 -7.18 -5.57
N TYR A 4 -27.05 -5.95 -5.36
CA TYR A 4 -27.21 -4.90 -6.35
C TYR A 4 -26.54 -5.35 -7.65
N LYS A 5 -27.32 -5.40 -8.75
CA LYS A 5 -26.80 -5.72 -10.09
C LYS A 5 -26.60 -4.44 -10.87
N THR A 6 -25.45 -4.31 -11.49
CA THR A 6 -25.17 -3.24 -12.44
C THR A 6 -26.06 -3.35 -13.68
N SER A 7 -26.28 -2.28 -14.40
CA SER A 7 -27.04 -2.31 -15.66
C SER A 7 -26.43 -3.28 -16.67
N GLN A 8 -25.11 -3.39 -16.70
CA GLN A 8 -24.39 -4.34 -17.55
C GLN A 8 -24.69 -5.80 -17.16
N GLU A 9 -24.70 -6.14 -15.88
CA GLU A 9 -25.03 -7.48 -15.40
C GLU A 9 -26.48 -7.85 -15.71
N ILE A 10 -27.42 -6.92 -15.50
CA ILE A 10 -28.82 -7.12 -15.83
C ILE A 10 -28.99 -7.43 -17.33
N LEU A 11 -28.40 -6.62 -18.20
CA LEU A 11 -28.44 -6.85 -19.65
C LEU A 11 -27.74 -8.15 -20.05
N THR A 12 -26.62 -8.51 -19.41
CA THR A 12 -25.90 -9.76 -19.67
C THR A 12 -26.77 -10.99 -19.32
N GLU A 13 -27.46 -10.97 -18.18
CA GLU A 13 -28.37 -12.07 -17.78
C GLU A 13 -29.54 -12.19 -18.74
N ARG A 14 -30.14 -11.06 -19.15
CA ARG A 14 -31.23 -11.06 -20.13
C ARG A 14 -30.78 -11.60 -21.49
N LEU A 15 -29.56 -11.23 -21.91
CA LEU A 15 -29.01 -11.75 -23.16
C LEU A 15 -28.68 -13.25 -23.09
N ARG A 16 -28.16 -13.73 -21.95
CA ARG A 16 -27.96 -15.17 -21.71
C ARG A 16 -29.27 -15.94 -21.86
N ALA A 17 -30.31 -15.49 -21.17
CA ALA A 17 -31.64 -16.14 -21.26
C ALA A 17 -32.19 -16.13 -22.70
N ALA A 18 -31.99 -15.05 -23.45
CA ALA A 18 -32.40 -14.98 -24.86
C ALA A 18 -31.61 -15.96 -25.74
N LEU A 19 -30.30 -16.08 -25.55
CA LEU A 19 -29.45 -17.05 -26.27
C LEU A 19 -29.86 -18.49 -25.95
N GLU A 20 -30.05 -18.81 -24.69
CA GLU A 20 -30.49 -20.14 -24.25
C GLU A 20 -31.88 -20.53 -24.85
N SER A 21 -32.82 -19.57 -24.92
CA SER A 21 -34.15 -19.80 -25.53
C SER A 21 -34.10 -20.07 -27.04
N MET A 22 -32.96 -19.78 -27.67
CA MET A 22 -32.69 -20.02 -29.09
C MET A 22 -31.73 -21.20 -29.34
N ASP A 23 -31.44 -22.01 -28.32
CA ASP A 23 -30.44 -23.10 -28.36
C ASP A 23 -29.04 -22.61 -28.78
N LEU A 24 -28.68 -21.36 -28.41
CA LEU A 24 -27.37 -20.78 -28.64
C LEU A 24 -26.58 -20.77 -27.32
N SER A 25 -25.24 -20.85 -27.43
CA SER A 25 -24.38 -20.84 -26.23
C SER A 25 -24.52 -19.52 -25.42
N PRO A 26 -24.80 -19.60 -24.11
CA PRO A 26 -24.86 -18.44 -23.22
C PRO A 26 -23.48 -17.73 -23.08
N ASP A 27 -22.39 -18.40 -23.44
CA ASP A 27 -21.05 -17.82 -23.41
C ASP A 27 -20.82 -16.68 -24.41
N PHE A 28 -21.72 -16.57 -25.39
CA PHE A 28 -21.72 -15.45 -26.34
C PHE A 28 -22.28 -14.16 -25.73
N ALA A 29 -22.84 -14.20 -24.53
CA ALA A 29 -23.41 -13.03 -23.86
C ALA A 29 -22.34 -12.10 -23.32
N LEU A 30 -21.81 -11.25 -24.17
CA LEU A 30 -20.89 -10.17 -23.81
C LEU A 30 -21.60 -8.84 -24.05
N ILE A 31 -21.80 -8.06 -22.97
CA ILE A 31 -22.28 -6.67 -23.01
C ILE A 31 -21.11 -5.76 -22.70
N THR A 32 -20.91 -4.72 -23.51
CA THR A 32 -19.89 -3.69 -23.33
C THR A 32 -20.52 -2.30 -23.44
N MET A 33 -19.92 -1.30 -22.80
CA MET A 33 -20.32 0.09 -23.05
C MET A 33 -20.05 0.47 -24.51
N THR A 34 -20.91 1.30 -25.09
CA THR A 34 -20.65 1.85 -26.44
C THR A 34 -19.53 2.87 -26.38
N ALA A 35 -18.69 2.91 -27.41
CA ALA A 35 -17.68 3.94 -27.56
C ALA A 35 -18.26 5.30 -27.98
N ASP A 36 -19.42 5.29 -28.62
CA ASP A 36 -20.12 6.47 -29.13
C ASP A 36 -21.56 6.51 -28.58
N PRO A 37 -21.90 7.53 -27.77
CA PRO A 37 -23.25 7.66 -27.17
C PRO A 37 -24.40 7.71 -28.16
N ARG A 38 -24.15 7.99 -29.44
CA ARG A 38 -25.16 7.97 -30.48
C ARG A 38 -25.78 6.58 -30.66
N PHE A 39 -25.00 5.52 -30.37
CA PHE A 39 -25.44 4.14 -30.46
C PHE A 39 -26.03 3.58 -29.16
N GLY A 40 -26.31 4.43 -28.19
CA GLY A 40 -26.86 4.02 -26.88
C GLY A 40 -25.80 3.88 -25.81
N ASP A 41 -26.14 3.21 -24.70
CA ASP A 41 -25.28 3.08 -23.51
C ASP A 41 -24.46 1.80 -23.56
N TYR A 42 -25.06 0.70 -24.04
CA TYR A 42 -24.43 -0.62 -24.13
C TYR A 42 -24.62 -1.24 -25.49
N GLN A 43 -23.75 -2.19 -25.83
CA GLN A 43 -23.82 -2.95 -27.05
C GLN A 43 -23.38 -4.41 -26.85
N THR A 44 -23.82 -5.28 -27.77
CA THR A 44 -23.32 -6.66 -27.87
C THR A 44 -23.06 -7.05 -29.32
N ASN A 45 -22.05 -7.88 -29.53
CA ASN A 45 -21.76 -8.56 -30.79
C ASN A 45 -22.15 -10.04 -30.77
N ALA A 46 -22.96 -10.48 -29.80
CA ALA A 46 -23.34 -11.88 -29.58
C ALA A 46 -23.94 -12.53 -30.86
N ALA A 47 -24.76 -11.78 -31.60
CA ALA A 47 -25.34 -12.27 -32.88
C ALA A 47 -24.26 -12.56 -33.94
N MET A 48 -23.21 -11.76 -34.01
CA MET A 48 -22.08 -11.95 -34.94
C MET A 48 -21.26 -13.18 -34.55
N VAL A 49 -21.00 -13.36 -33.25
CA VAL A 49 -20.29 -14.53 -32.74
C VAL A 49 -21.10 -15.81 -32.98
N ALA A 50 -22.38 -15.81 -32.64
CA ALA A 50 -23.26 -16.93 -32.90
C ALA A 50 -23.41 -17.27 -34.40
N ALA A 51 -23.51 -16.25 -35.26
CA ALA A 51 -23.57 -16.40 -36.71
C ALA A 51 -22.33 -17.09 -37.29
N LYS A 52 -21.15 -16.75 -36.80
CA LYS A 52 -19.88 -17.40 -37.20
C LYS A 52 -19.88 -18.89 -36.84
N HIS A 53 -20.38 -19.24 -35.64
CA HIS A 53 -20.44 -20.63 -35.17
C HIS A 53 -21.47 -21.45 -35.97
N HIS A 54 -22.64 -20.87 -36.26
CA HIS A 54 -23.75 -21.57 -36.90
C HIS A 54 -23.84 -21.35 -38.42
N LYS A 55 -22.85 -20.62 -39.01
CA LYS A 55 -22.81 -20.28 -40.47
C LYS A 55 -24.13 -19.65 -40.98
N LYS A 56 -24.72 -18.77 -40.20
CA LYS A 56 -25.94 -18.03 -40.48
C LYS A 56 -25.68 -16.54 -40.68
N ASN A 57 -26.70 -15.80 -41.16
CA ASN A 57 -26.62 -14.36 -41.29
C ASN A 57 -26.63 -13.67 -39.92
N PRO A 58 -25.63 -12.84 -39.56
CA PRO A 58 -25.62 -12.20 -38.26
C PRO A 58 -26.82 -11.27 -37.99
N ARG A 59 -27.35 -10.59 -39.00
CA ARG A 59 -28.48 -9.68 -38.83
C ARG A 59 -29.77 -10.44 -38.57
N GLU A 60 -29.94 -11.66 -39.13
CA GLU A 60 -31.08 -12.53 -38.85
C GLU A 60 -31.03 -13.03 -37.42
N ILE A 61 -29.87 -13.47 -36.95
CA ILE A 61 -29.70 -13.86 -35.54
C ILE A 61 -29.92 -12.65 -34.62
N ALA A 62 -29.41 -11.45 -34.96
CA ALA A 62 -29.69 -10.27 -34.18
C ALA A 62 -31.20 -9.94 -34.09
N ALA A 63 -31.93 -10.07 -35.19
CA ALA A 63 -33.37 -9.85 -35.19
C ALA A 63 -34.10 -10.86 -34.29
N GLN A 64 -33.72 -12.13 -34.36
CA GLN A 64 -34.26 -13.18 -33.49
C GLN A 64 -33.91 -12.92 -32.00
N LEU A 65 -32.66 -12.58 -31.71
CA LEU A 65 -32.24 -12.23 -30.34
C LEU A 65 -33.07 -11.06 -29.78
N VAL A 66 -33.22 -9.96 -30.55
CA VAL A 66 -34.05 -8.83 -30.13
C VAL A 66 -35.48 -9.21 -29.86
N ALA A 67 -36.03 -10.16 -30.60
CA ALA A 67 -37.37 -10.65 -30.36
C ALA A 67 -37.52 -11.50 -29.08
N HIS A 68 -36.44 -12.16 -28.64
CA HIS A 68 -36.42 -12.99 -27.42
C HIS A 68 -35.88 -12.19 -26.19
N LEU A 69 -35.32 -11.00 -26.40
CA LEU A 69 -34.82 -10.18 -25.32
C LEU A 69 -35.97 -9.57 -24.50
N ASN A 70 -36.02 -9.92 -23.21
CA ASN A 70 -36.95 -9.30 -22.27
C ASN A 70 -36.24 -8.16 -21.51
N VAL A 71 -36.17 -6.96 -22.09
CA VAL A 71 -35.47 -5.77 -21.56
C VAL A 71 -36.38 -4.55 -21.44
N ALA A 72 -37.70 -4.71 -21.64
CA ALA A 72 -38.65 -3.58 -21.65
C ALA A 72 -38.73 -2.82 -20.30
N ASP A 73 -38.26 -3.41 -19.22
CA ASP A 73 -38.22 -2.83 -17.88
C ASP A 73 -36.96 -1.98 -17.62
N CYS A 74 -35.91 -2.09 -18.47
CA CYS A 74 -34.63 -1.43 -18.27
C CYS A 74 -34.07 -0.70 -19.50
N SER A 75 -34.46 -1.09 -20.70
CA SER A 75 -33.99 -0.52 -21.96
C SER A 75 -35.13 -0.14 -22.87
N GLU A 76 -34.94 0.88 -23.69
CA GLU A 76 -35.69 1.12 -24.89
C GLU A 76 -35.57 -0.11 -25.82
N ARG A 77 -36.36 -0.18 -26.89
CA ARG A 77 -36.28 -1.28 -27.85
C ARG A 77 -34.86 -1.35 -28.44
N PRO A 78 -34.14 -2.48 -28.28
CA PRO A 78 -32.80 -2.61 -28.80
C PRO A 78 -32.70 -2.38 -30.31
N GLU A 79 -31.67 -1.68 -30.76
CA GLU A 79 -31.43 -1.37 -32.17
C GLU A 79 -30.36 -2.25 -32.79
N ILE A 80 -30.58 -2.71 -34.02
CA ILE A 80 -29.63 -3.54 -34.76
C ILE A 80 -28.81 -2.60 -35.67
N ALA A 81 -27.47 -2.54 -35.45
CA ALA A 81 -26.58 -1.70 -36.22
C ALA A 81 -25.50 -2.50 -36.96
N GLY A 82 -24.99 -1.94 -38.05
CA GLY A 82 -23.90 -2.52 -38.83
C GLY A 82 -24.13 -3.97 -39.24
N ALA A 83 -23.16 -4.83 -38.99
CA ALA A 83 -23.18 -6.25 -39.40
C ALA A 83 -23.96 -7.16 -38.41
N GLY A 84 -24.65 -6.61 -37.42
CA GLY A 84 -25.41 -7.40 -36.43
C GLY A 84 -25.09 -7.06 -34.97
N PHE A 85 -24.56 -5.87 -34.71
CA PHE A 85 -24.49 -5.33 -33.33
C PHE A 85 -25.89 -5.06 -32.82
N ILE A 86 -26.15 -5.33 -31.56
CA ILE A 86 -27.39 -4.99 -30.87
C ILE A 86 -27.02 -3.92 -29.83
N ASN A 87 -27.61 -2.73 -29.96
CA ASN A 87 -27.40 -1.58 -29.11
C ASN A 87 -28.54 -1.40 -28.13
N PHE A 88 -28.22 -1.04 -26.91
CA PHE A 88 -29.15 -0.81 -25.82
C PHE A 88 -29.08 0.64 -25.34
N ARG A 89 -30.22 1.29 -25.22
CA ARG A 89 -30.39 2.58 -24.59
C ARG A 89 -31.22 2.40 -23.32
N LEU A 90 -30.64 2.73 -22.18
CA LEU A 90 -31.35 2.57 -20.90
C LEU A 90 -32.52 3.56 -20.81
N GLN A 91 -33.62 3.09 -20.25
CA GLN A 91 -34.77 3.95 -19.98
C GLN A 91 -34.46 4.93 -18.85
N LYS A 92 -34.94 6.18 -19.01
CA LYS A 92 -34.80 7.21 -17.97
C LYS A 92 -35.42 6.77 -16.64
N THR A 93 -36.59 6.18 -16.66
CA THR A 93 -37.31 5.68 -15.48
C THR A 93 -36.55 4.55 -14.78
N PHE A 94 -35.86 3.69 -15.53
CA PHE A 94 -34.96 2.67 -14.96
C PHE A 94 -33.76 3.32 -14.26
N LEU A 95 -33.12 4.30 -14.88
CA LEU A 95 -31.99 5.03 -14.30
C LEU A 95 -32.39 5.79 -13.04
N GLU A 96 -33.54 6.50 -13.07
CA GLU A 96 -34.08 7.19 -11.90
C GLU A 96 -34.32 6.23 -10.74
N LYS A 97 -34.95 5.07 -10.99
CA LYS A 97 -35.16 4.04 -9.98
C LYS A 97 -33.84 3.52 -9.42
N LYS A 98 -32.83 3.29 -10.28
CA LYS A 98 -31.52 2.82 -9.86
C LYS A 98 -30.78 3.87 -8.99
N ILE A 99 -30.88 5.15 -9.33
CA ILE A 99 -30.31 6.23 -8.52
C ILE A 99 -30.99 6.30 -7.16
N ASP A 100 -32.32 6.17 -7.10
CA ASP A 100 -33.05 6.13 -5.84
C ASP A 100 -32.68 4.93 -4.96
N GLU A 101 -32.51 3.75 -5.56
CA GLU A 101 -32.03 2.55 -4.85
C GLU A 101 -30.64 2.78 -4.27
N LEU A 102 -29.69 3.33 -5.05
CA LEU A 102 -28.35 3.67 -4.63
C LEU A 102 -28.33 4.73 -3.52
N HIS A 103 -29.13 5.77 -3.65
CA HIS A 103 -29.23 6.85 -2.68
C HIS A 103 -29.67 6.37 -1.29
N ARG A 104 -30.54 5.35 -1.25
CA ARG A 104 -31.05 4.75 0.00
C ARG A 104 -30.10 3.72 0.61
N ASP A 105 -29.15 3.24 -0.14
CA ASP A 105 -28.14 2.29 0.34
C ASP A 105 -26.86 3.02 0.78
N PRO A 106 -26.51 3.02 2.09
CA PRO A 106 -25.29 3.66 2.58
C PRO A 106 -24.02 3.04 1.99
N ARG A 107 -24.14 1.89 1.32
CA ARG A 107 -23.05 1.22 0.62
C ARG A 107 -23.06 1.46 -0.89
N LEU A 108 -23.97 2.28 -1.39
CA LEU A 108 -24.08 2.61 -2.81
C LEU A 108 -24.16 1.36 -3.71
N GLY A 109 -24.87 0.33 -3.28
CA GLY A 109 -25.03 -0.92 -4.03
C GLY A 109 -23.82 -1.87 -4.00
N ILE A 110 -22.73 -1.53 -3.32
CA ILE A 110 -21.54 -2.39 -3.26
C ILE A 110 -21.71 -3.43 -2.14
N PRO A 111 -21.78 -4.74 -2.46
CA PRO A 111 -21.96 -5.78 -1.46
C PRO A 111 -20.68 -5.97 -0.63
N LYS A 112 -20.86 -6.47 0.60
CA LYS A 112 -19.72 -7.04 1.33
C LYS A 112 -19.29 -8.34 0.66
N THR A 113 -17.99 -8.63 0.70
CA THR A 113 -17.46 -9.90 0.23
C THR A 113 -18.12 -11.08 0.99
N PRO A 114 -18.47 -12.16 0.31
CA PRO A 114 -18.96 -13.38 0.97
C PRO A 114 -17.84 -14.14 1.71
N GLN A 115 -16.59 -13.83 1.42
CA GLN A 115 -15.40 -14.45 2.03
C GLN A 115 -14.50 -13.35 2.60
N PRO A 116 -14.84 -12.82 3.79
CA PRO A 116 -13.98 -11.82 4.45
C PRO A 116 -12.64 -12.44 4.82
N GLN A 117 -11.59 -11.67 4.59
CA GLN A 117 -10.20 -12.02 4.90
C GLN A 117 -9.67 -11.12 6.00
N THR A 118 -8.68 -11.60 6.75
CA THR A 118 -7.84 -10.79 7.62
C THR A 118 -6.64 -10.30 6.82
N ILE A 119 -6.54 -8.98 6.61
CA ILE A 119 -5.51 -8.35 5.79
C ILE A 119 -4.69 -7.41 6.65
N ILE A 120 -3.37 -7.60 6.71
CA ILE A 120 -2.44 -6.63 7.30
C ILE A 120 -1.93 -5.73 6.20
N ILE A 121 -1.93 -4.41 6.43
CA ILE A 121 -1.38 -3.43 5.50
C ILE A 121 -0.32 -2.61 6.23
N ASP A 122 0.93 -2.80 5.82
CA ASP A 122 2.10 -2.09 6.31
C ASP A 122 2.42 -0.93 5.38
N PHE A 123 2.40 0.30 5.91
CA PHE A 123 2.63 1.48 5.10
C PHE A 123 3.11 2.68 5.90
N SER A 124 3.60 3.71 5.21
CA SER A 124 4.22 4.93 5.73
C SER A 124 5.62 4.74 6.30
N SER A 125 5.76 4.09 7.43
CA SER A 125 7.01 3.59 8.05
C SER A 125 8.17 4.62 8.09
N PRO A 126 7.96 5.83 8.66
CA PRO A 126 9.00 6.85 8.73
C PRO A 126 10.06 6.50 9.79
N ASN A 127 11.27 7.03 9.57
CA ASN A 127 12.35 6.92 10.54
C ASN A 127 12.20 7.97 11.66
N ILE A 128 12.38 7.55 12.89
CA ILE A 128 12.42 8.42 14.08
C ILE A 128 13.60 9.41 13.99
N ALA A 129 13.43 10.58 14.59
CA ALA A 129 14.37 11.71 14.57
C ALA A 129 14.67 12.24 13.14
N LYS A 130 13.77 12.03 12.21
CA LYS A 130 13.82 12.60 10.86
C LYS A 130 12.45 13.17 10.50
N THR A 131 12.44 14.20 9.66
CA THR A 131 11.19 14.70 9.10
C THR A 131 10.63 13.74 8.06
N MET A 132 9.30 13.63 7.99
CA MET A 132 8.67 12.99 6.85
C MET A 132 8.91 13.83 5.59
N HIS A 133 9.27 13.19 4.51
CA HIS A 133 9.52 13.84 3.23
C HIS A 133 8.50 13.40 2.18
N VAL A 134 8.48 14.09 1.04
CA VAL A 134 7.53 13.85 -0.07
C VAL A 134 7.47 12.38 -0.52
N GLY A 135 8.54 11.61 -0.35
CA GLY A 135 8.54 10.16 -0.65
C GLY A 135 7.59 9.33 0.20
N HIS A 136 7.27 9.79 1.43
CA HIS A 136 6.35 9.07 2.32
C HIS A 136 4.87 9.23 1.92
N ILE A 137 4.51 10.34 1.23
CA ILE A 137 3.10 10.63 0.92
C ILE A 137 2.44 9.51 0.11
N ARG A 138 3.15 8.92 -0.85
CA ARG A 138 2.58 7.85 -1.70
C ARG A 138 2.29 6.60 -0.90
N SER A 139 3.24 6.14 -0.08
CA SER A 139 3.02 5.00 0.80
C SER A 139 1.82 5.24 1.71
N THR A 140 1.78 6.41 2.36
CA THR A 140 0.74 6.79 3.32
C THR A 140 -0.65 6.83 2.68
N ILE A 141 -0.81 7.53 1.56
CA ILE A 141 -2.12 7.67 0.90
C ILE A 141 -2.58 6.38 0.22
N LEU A 142 -1.67 5.65 -0.43
CA LEU A 142 -2.01 4.38 -1.07
C LEU A 142 -2.38 3.32 -0.04
N GLY A 143 -1.62 3.23 1.06
CA GLY A 143 -1.90 2.29 2.15
C GLY A 143 -3.25 2.55 2.80
N GLU A 144 -3.53 3.79 3.17
CA GLU A 144 -4.82 4.18 3.74
C GLU A 144 -5.98 3.95 2.77
N SER A 145 -5.80 4.28 1.48
CA SER A 145 -6.84 4.05 0.47
C SER A 145 -7.17 2.56 0.34
N LEU A 146 -6.16 1.70 0.29
CA LEU A 146 -6.33 0.24 0.25
C LEU A 146 -7.03 -0.27 1.53
N ALA A 147 -6.65 0.26 2.70
CA ALA A 147 -7.27 -0.09 3.97
C ALA A 147 -8.76 0.27 4.00
N ARG A 148 -9.12 1.48 3.58
CA ARG A 148 -10.52 1.94 3.50
C ARG A 148 -11.33 1.09 2.51
N ILE A 149 -10.80 0.82 1.33
CA ILE A 149 -11.47 -0.02 0.33
C ILE A 149 -11.68 -1.44 0.87
N ALA A 150 -10.64 -2.06 1.43
CA ALA A 150 -10.75 -3.40 1.97
C ALA A 150 -11.75 -3.49 3.15
N ARG A 151 -11.73 -2.53 4.08
CA ARG A 151 -12.73 -2.42 5.16
C ARG A 151 -14.14 -2.22 4.62
N PHE A 152 -14.28 -1.36 3.61
CA PHE A 152 -15.57 -1.12 2.97
C PHE A 152 -16.09 -2.39 2.28
N LEU A 153 -15.23 -3.19 1.67
CA LEU A 153 -15.59 -4.49 1.09
C LEU A 153 -15.90 -5.57 2.15
N GLY A 154 -15.66 -5.28 3.42
CA GLY A 154 -16.03 -6.17 4.53
C GLY A 154 -14.91 -7.09 5.00
N HIS A 155 -13.65 -6.85 4.59
CA HIS A 155 -12.48 -7.51 5.15
C HIS A 155 -12.16 -6.97 6.55
N GLN A 156 -11.53 -7.80 7.39
CA GLN A 156 -10.88 -7.36 8.61
C GLN A 156 -9.49 -6.82 8.25
N VAL A 157 -9.26 -5.53 8.47
CA VAL A 157 -7.99 -4.88 8.11
C VAL A 157 -7.29 -4.39 9.37
N ILE A 158 -6.00 -4.72 9.47
CA ILE A 158 -5.08 -4.24 10.48
C ILE A 158 -4.03 -3.38 9.78
N THR A 159 -3.99 -2.10 10.09
CA THR A 159 -2.98 -1.18 9.56
C THR A 159 -1.83 -1.04 10.54
N ASP A 160 -0.60 -1.27 10.08
CA ASP A 160 0.60 -1.17 10.90
C ASP A 160 1.56 -0.11 10.34
N ASN A 161 2.05 0.74 11.23
CA ASN A 161 3.10 1.71 10.93
C ASN A 161 4.41 1.20 11.51
N HIS A 162 5.18 0.49 10.70
CA HIS A 162 6.46 -0.11 11.10
C HIS A 162 7.56 0.95 11.17
N LEU A 163 7.66 1.65 12.31
CA LEU A 163 8.57 2.78 12.50
C LEU A 163 10.04 2.34 12.51
N GLY A 164 10.90 3.10 11.84
CA GLY A 164 12.35 2.97 11.97
C GLY A 164 12.83 3.60 13.28
N ASP A 165 12.53 2.97 14.41
CA ASP A 165 12.81 3.46 15.76
C ASP A 165 14.00 2.75 16.43
N TRP A 166 14.75 1.95 15.68
CA TRP A 166 15.96 1.26 16.14
C TRP A 166 17.07 1.34 15.10
N GLY A 167 18.33 1.28 15.54
CA GLY A 167 19.45 1.27 14.61
C GLY A 167 20.58 2.22 14.98
N THR A 168 21.60 2.26 14.13
CA THR A 168 22.86 3.00 14.39
C THR A 168 22.67 4.51 14.50
N GLN A 169 21.62 5.08 13.92
CA GLN A 169 21.29 6.50 14.03
C GLN A 169 21.09 6.96 15.49
N PHE A 170 20.61 6.07 16.37
CA PHE A 170 20.32 6.43 17.75
C PHE A 170 21.59 6.72 18.57
N GLY A 171 22.74 6.14 18.23
CA GLY A 171 24.01 6.55 18.82
C GLY A 171 24.27 8.05 18.64
N LYS A 172 24.04 8.57 17.42
CA LYS A 172 24.20 10.00 17.12
C LYS A 172 23.17 10.87 17.81
N VAL A 173 21.90 10.45 17.77
CA VAL A 173 20.78 11.21 18.38
C VAL A 173 20.98 11.29 19.89
N ILE A 174 21.32 10.19 20.58
CA ILE A 174 21.55 10.15 22.02
C ILE A 174 22.76 10.97 22.39
N TYR A 175 23.88 10.83 21.67
CA TYR A 175 25.07 11.64 21.89
C TYR A 175 24.75 13.15 21.75
N GLY A 176 24.07 13.53 20.68
CA GLY A 176 23.65 14.91 20.47
C GLY A 176 22.71 15.42 21.56
N PHE A 177 21.77 14.58 22.00
CA PHE A 177 20.82 14.92 23.06
C PHE A 177 21.53 15.18 24.40
N LYS A 178 22.58 14.42 24.73
CA LYS A 178 23.36 14.59 25.96
C LYS A 178 24.29 15.82 25.94
N HIS A 179 24.86 16.15 24.78
CA HIS A 179 25.97 17.10 24.70
C HIS A 179 25.67 18.41 23.96
N LEU A 180 24.67 18.40 23.05
CA LEU A 180 24.41 19.50 22.13
C LEU A 180 22.96 20.02 22.17
N LEU A 181 22.13 19.49 23.06
CA LEU A 181 20.69 19.79 23.12
C LEU A 181 20.45 21.26 23.45
N ASN A 182 19.67 21.93 22.62
CA ASN A 182 19.05 23.21 22.95
C ASN A 182 17.62 22.97 23.42
N LYS A 183 17.34 23.16 24.71
CA LYS A 183 16.05 22.91 25.33
C LYS A 183 14.93 23.80 24.77
N GLU A 184 15.21 25.08 24.53
CA GLU A 184 14.23 26.04 23.98
C GLU A 184 13.85 25.65 22.55
N SER A 185 14.82 25.23 21.74
CA SER A 185 14.57 24.74 20.39
C SER A 185 13.74 23.45 20.39
N LEU A 186 14.02 22.54 21.34
CA LEU A 186 13.27 21.29 21.49
C LEU A 186 11.79 21.56 21.86
N GLU A 187 11.53 22.52 22.71
CA GLU A 187 10.16 22.91 23.10
C GLU A 187 9.43 23.61 21.96
N LYS A 188 10.14 24.44 21.18
CA LYS A 188 9.55 25.19 20.07
C LYS A 188 9.27 24.32 18.84
N ASN A 189 10.19 23.45 18.47
CA ASN A 189 10.07 22.53 17.33
C ASN A 189 10.97 21.31 17.55
N SER A 190 10.39 20.28 18.18
CA SER A 190 11.12 19.10 18.61
C SER A 190 11.78 18.35 17.45
N ILE A 191 11.09 18.14 16.33
CA ILE A 191 11.64 17.36 15.21
C ILE A 191 12.81 18.09 14.53
N GLN A 192 12.73 19.41 14.38
CA GLN A 192 13.81 20.19 13.79
C GLN A 192 15.06 20.17 14.69
N GLU A 193 14.88 20.23 16.01
CA GLU A 193 16.00 20.09 16.94
C GLU A 193 16.62 18.69 16.87
N LEU A 194 15.84 17.62 16.82
CA LEU A 194 16.36 16.26 16.68
C LEU A 194 17.12 16.07 15.37
N VAL A 195 16.61 16.62 14.26
CA VAL A 195 17.31 16.62 12.96
C VAL A 195 18.61 17.41 13.02
N ARG A 196 18.60 18.57 13.68
CA ARG A 196 19.81 19.39 13.89
C ARG A 196 20.87 18.60 14.67
N LEU A 197 20.48 17.99 15.79
CA LEU A 197 21.39 17.17 16.60
C LEU A 197 22.02 16.04 15.77
N TYR A 198 21.22 15.32 15.01
CA TYR A 198 21.73 14.25 14.16
C TYR A 198 22.76 14.74 13.13
N ARG A 199 22.47 15.88 12.45
CA ARG A 199 23.37 16.47 11.46
C ARG A 199 24.65 16.99 12.09
N GLU A 200 24.54 17.72 13.19
CA GLU A 200 25.70 18.29 13.87
C GLU A 200 26.66 17.21 14.38
N VAL A 201 26.12 16.11 14.95
CA VAL A 201 26.97 14.98 15.35
C VAL A 201 27.61 14.31 14.13
N ASN A 202 26.91 14.22 13.00
CA ASN A 202 27.47 13.69 11.76
C ASN A 202 28.65 14.54 11.26
N ASP A 203 28.47 15.85 11.24
CA ASP A 203 29.51 16.81 10.82
C ASP A 203 30.74 16.79 11.78
N LEU A 204 30.47 16.59 13.07
CA LEU A 204 31.56 16.47 14.08
C LEU A 204 32.32 15.14 13.92
N GLU A 205 31.65 14.03 13.60
CA GLU A 205 32.31 12.75 13.31
C GLU A 205 33.21 12.81 12.07
N GLU A 206 32.83 13.61 11.05
CA GLU A 206 33.66 13.82 9.87
C GLU A 206 34.91 14.59 10.18
N LYS A 207 34.84 15.58 11.11
CA LYS A 207 35.97 16.41 11.55
C LYS A 207 36.87 15.70 12.55
N ASP A 208 36.33 14.93 13.48
CA ASP A 208 37.05 14.14 14.46
C ASP A 208 36.61 12.67 14.48
N PRO A 209 37.31 11.78 13.78
CA PRO A 209 36.97 10.36 13.73
C PRO A 209 36.94 9.64 15.11
N ARG A 210 37.57 10.23 16.16
CA ARG A 210 37.52 9.66 17.52
C ARG A 210 36.11 9.72 18.10
N LEU A 211 35.32 10.70 17.68
CA LEU A 211 33.94 10.84 18.11
C LEU A 211 33.06 9.61 17.74
N LYS A 212 33.41 8.93 16.66
CA LYS A 212 32.71 7.66 16.26
C LYS A 212 32.72 6.62 17.36
N VAL A 213 33.77 6.58 18.18
CA VAL A 213 33.86 5.65 19.31
C VAL A 213 32.83 6.02 20.37
N SER A 214 32.77 7.29 20.78
CA SER A 214 31.81 7.76 21.79
C SER A 214 30.38 7.62 21.34
N VAL A 215 30.06 7.92 20.07
CA VAL A 215 28.73 7.71 19.47
C VAL A 215 28.35 6.23 19.45
N ARG A 216 29.31 5.35 19.11
CA ARG A 216 29.09 3.91 19.15
C ARG A 216 28.88 3.39 20.58
N GLU A 217 29.57 3.94 21.57
CA GLU A 217 29.38 3.60 22.98
C GLU A 217 27.97 3.92 23.45
N GLU A 218 27.41 5.08 23.07
CA GLU A 218 26.02 5.43 23.40
C GLU A 218 25.01 4.44 22.76
N LEU A 219 25.25 4.00 21.52
CA LEU A 219 24.44 2.96 20.90
C LEU A 219 24.53 1.63 21.67
N VAL A 220 25.74 1.22 22.07
CA VAL A 220 25.95 -0.02 22.82
C VAL A 220 25.29 0.05 24.19
N LYS A 221 25.33 1.21 24.88
CA LYS A 221 24.61 1.44 26.14
C LYS A 221 23.11 1.26 25.95
N LEU A 222 22.52 1.90 24.92
CA LEU A 222 21.11 1.73 24.58
C LEU A 222 20.76 0.24 24.38
N GLN A 223 21.55 -0.48 23.60
CA GLN A 223 21.34 -1.89 23.31
C GLN A 223 21.47 -2.81 24.53
N LYS A 224 22.27 -2.40 25.52
CA LYS A 224 22.43 -3.10 26.80
C LYS A 224 21.38 -2.71 27.86
N GLY A 225 20.47 -1.79 27.53
CA GLY A 225 19.40 -1.39 28.41
C GLY A 225 19.80 -0.33 29.45
N ASP A 226 20.81 0.52 29.17
CA ASP A 226 21.17 1.64 30.02
C ASP A 226 19.95 2.56 30.21
N GLU A 227 19.61 2.85 31.46
CA GLU A 227 18.36 3.55 31.82
C GLU A 227 18.32 4.96 31.23
N GLU A 228 19.41 5.72 31.29
CA GLU A 228 19.47 7.09 30.73
C GLU A 228 19.27 7.07 29.21
N ASN A 229 19.95 6.17 28.52
CA ASN A 229 19.83 6.05 27.07
C ASN A 229 18.44 5.57 26.62
N LEU A 230 17.82 4.66 27.38
CA LEU A 230 16.44 4.23 27.15
C LEU A 230 15.45 5.38 27.35
N ASP A 231 15.61 6.20 28.37
CA ASP A 231 14.72 7.33 28.63
C ASP A 231 14.85 8.42 27.57
N ILE A 232 16.09 8.72 27.12
CA ILE A 232 16.31 9.61 25.98
C ILE A 232 15.66 9.03 24.71
N TRP A 233 15.88 7.75 24.43
CA TRP A 233 15.28 7.08 23.26
C TRP A 233 13.75 7.13 23.28
N LYS A 234 13.11 6.78 24.41
CA LYS A 234 11.64 6.88 24.56
C LYS A 234 11.14 8.31 24.29
N LYS A 235 11.84 9.30 24.83
CA LYS A 235 11.50 10.71 24.62
C LYS A 235 11.62 11.11 23.14
N VAL A 236 12.68 10.71 22.48
CA VAL A 236 12.92 10.98 21.06
C VAL A 236 11.83 10.32 20.19
N VAL A 237 11.49 9.06 20.48
CA VAL A 237 10.41 8.35 19.80
C VAL A 237 9.07 9.07 20.00
N ALA A 238 8.73 9.43 21.24
CA ALA A 238 7.47 10.11 21.55
C ALA A 238 7.36 11.48 20.84
N LEU A 239 8.42 12.28 20.86
CA LEU A 239 8.44 13.58 20.18
C LEU A 239 8.33 13.44 18.65
N SER A 240 9.03 12.48 18.06
CA SER A 240 8.94 12.23 16.62
C SER A 240 7.53 11.76 16.23
N TRP A 241 6.93 10.87 17.04
CA TRP A 241 5.57 10.41 16.80
C TRP A 241 4.54 11.55 16.83
N GLN A 242 4.63 12.46 17.81
CA GLN A 242 3.74 13.62 17.88
C GLN A 242 3.78 14.46 16.60
N GLU A 243 4.94 14.61 15.97
CA GLU A 243 5.06 15.35 14.71
C GLU A 243 4.48 14.55 13.53
N PHE A 244 4.69 13.23 13.47
CA PHE A 244 4.08 12.39 12.44
C PHE A 244 2.55 12.38 12.57
N GLU A 245 2.04 12.32 13.79
CA GLU A 245 0.59 12.30 14.07
C GLU A 245 -0.11 13.57 13.57
N LYS A 246 0.54 14.75 13.67
CA LYS A 246 0.03 15.99 13.07
C LYS A 246 -0.16 15.86 11.55
N LEU A 247 0.82 15.28 10.85
CA LEU A 247 0.75 15.07 9.41
C LEU A 247 -0.30 14.03 9.05
N TYR A 248 -0.40 12.93 9.79
CA TYR A 248 -1.43 11.92 9.59
C TYR A 248 -2.84 12.49 9.81
N HIS A 249 -3.00 13.36 10.80
CA HIS A 249 -4.28 14.05 11.01
C HIS A 249 -4.68 14.92 9.81
N VAL A 250 -3.74 15.69 9.24
CA VAL A 250 -3.97 16.50 8.03
C VAL A 250 -4.35 15.62 6.83
N LEU A 251 -3.76 14.43 6.72
CA LEU A 251 -4.02 13.46 5.65
C LEU A 251 -5.24 12.57 5.91
N ASP A 252 -5.89 12.68 7.08
CA ASP A 252 -6.98 11.81 7.54
C ASP A 252 -6.57 10.32 7.51
N VAL A 253 -5.39 10.02 8.08
CA VAL A 253 -4.78 8.69 8.14
C VAL A 253 -4.65 8.26 9.60
N SER A 254 -4.97 7.00 9.87
CA SER A 254 -4.82 6.39 11.19
C SER A 254 -4.29 4.96 11.08
N PHE A 255 -3.68 4.48 12.18
CA PHE A 255 -3.12 3.14 12.26
C PHE A 255 -3.70 2.40 13.45
N ASP A 256 -3.98 1.10 13.27
CA ASP A 256 -4.39 0.21 14.35
C ASP A 256 -3.19 -0.15 15.23
N GLU A 257 -2.01 -0.34 14.61
CA GLU A 257 -0.77 -0.73 15.28
C GLU A 257 0.39 0.19 14.90
N ARG A 258 1.37 0.27 15.80
CA ARG A 258 2.61 1.05 15.66
C ARG A 258 3.77 0.24 16.21
N LEU A 259 4.10 -0.83 15.49
CA LEU A 259 5.11 -1.79 15.91
C LEU A 259 6.42 -1.50 15.20
N GLY A 260 7.24 -0.61 15.81
CA GLY A 260 8.55 -0.25 15.27
C GLY A 260 9.57 -1.39 15.34
N GLU A 261 10.72 -1.19 14.71
CA GLU A 261 11.84 -2.15 14.70
C GLU A 261 12.27 -2.56 16.12
N SER A 262 12.22 -1.63 17.09
CA SER A 262 12.57 -1.87 18.49
C SER A 262 11.73 -2.94 19.16
N PHE A 263 10.46 -3.07 18.78
CA PHE A 263 9.54 -4.05 19.32
C PHE A 263 10.05 -5.49 19.11
N TYR A 264 10.74 -5.73 18.00
CA TYR A 264 11.22 -7.05 17.62
C TYR A 264 12.61 -7.38 18.14
N ASN A 265 13.32 -6.40 18.75
CA ASN A 265 14.74 -6.54 19.11
C ASN A 265 15.06 -7.81 19.93
N ASN A 266 14.22 -8.14 20.90
CA ASN A 266 14.42 -9.32 21.75
C ASN A 266 14.19 -10.65 21.01
N ALA A 267 13.52 -10.61 19.85
CA ALA A 267 13.25 -11.82 19.05
C ALA A 267 14.40 -12.13 18.06
N LEU A 268 15.28 -11.17 17.76
CA LEU A 268 16.25 -11.29 16.67
C LEU A 268 17.31 -12.37 16.92
N GLU A 269 17.93 -12.40 18.09
CA GLU A 269 18.93 -13.43 18.42
C GLU A 269 18.35 -14.85 18.47
N PRO A 270 17.21 -15.10 19.15
CA PRO A 270 16.52 -16.37 19.08
C PRO A 270 16.14 -16.79 17.66
N LEU A 271 15.68 -15.85 16.84
CA LEU A 271 15.32 -16.08 15.43
C LEU A 271 16.54 -16.59 14.65
N VAL A 272 17.67 -15.87 14.68
CA VAL A 272 18.88 -16.27 13.93
C VAL A 272 19.37 -17.63 14.37
N LYS A 273 19.40 -17.92 15.68
CA LYS A 273 19.76 -19.26 16.20
C LYS A 273 18.85 -20.35 15.65
N ARG A 274 17.56 -20.11 15.61
CA ARG A 274 16.57 -21.06 15.07
C ARG A 274 16.71 -21.26 13.57
N LEU A 275 16.95 -20.18 12.80
CA LEU A 275 17.17 -20.28 11.35
C LEU A 275 18.42 -21.09 11.02
N LEU A 276 19.51 -20.91 11.78
CA LEU A 276 20.73 -21.72 11.65
C LEU A 276 20.47 -23.21 12.01
N ALA A 277 19.79 -23.47 13.12
CA ALA A 277 19.47 -24.83 13.55
C ALA A 277 18.58 -25.59 12.55
N LYS A 278 17.68 -24.87 11.87
CA LYS A 278 16.84 -25.43 10.79
C LYS A 278 17.51 -25.47 9.42
N SER A 279 18.78 -25.07 9.31
CA SER A 279 19.51 -24.96 8.04
C SER A 279 18.84 -24.07 6.99
N ILE A 280 17.98 -23.14 7.43
CA ILE A 280 17.39 -22.09 6.59
C ILE A 280 18.42 -20.99 6.33
N ALA A 281 19.20 -20.64 7.36
CA ALA A 281 20.34 -19.74 7.27
C ALA A 281 21.65 -20.52 7.45
N GLN A 282 22.76 -19.96 6.96
CA GLN A 282 24.10 -20.51 7.14
C GLN A 282 25.14 -19.42 7.34
N LYS A 283 26.26 -19.77 7.97
CA LYS A 283 27.40 -18.87 8.11
C LYS A 283 28.14 -18.77 6.78
N SER A 284 28.45 -17.56 6.37
CA SER A 284 29.21 -17.27 5.15
C SER A 284 30.12 -16.07 5.41
N GLU A 285 31.42 -16.21 5.22
CA GLU A 285 32.43 -15.15 5.40
C GLU A 285 32.33 -14.42 6.74
N GLY A 286 32.00 -15.15 7.81
CA GLY A 286 31.82 -14.61 9.16
C GLY A 286 30.47 -13.95 9.45
N ALA A 287 29.62 -13.79 8.46
CA ALA A 287 28.25 -13.29 8.57
C ALA A 287 27.24 -14.45 8.57
N VAL A 288 25.94 -14.15 8.71
CA VAL A 288 24.86 -15.13 8.55
C VAL A 288 23.94 -14.68 7.42
N ALA A 289 23.69 -15.58 6.48
CA ALA A 289 22.86 -15.31 5.32
C ALA A 289 21.90 -16.47 5.00
N ILE A 290 20.83 -16.15 4.28
CA ILE A 290 19.89 -17.13 3.71
C ILE A 290 20.14 -17.17 2.20
N PHE A 291 20.33 -18.37 1.66
CA PHE A 291 20.55 -18.60 0.24
C PHE A 291 19.33 -19.21 -0.41
N PHE A 292 19.16 -18.95 -1.70
CA PHE A 292 18.00 -19.36 -2.47
C PHE A 292 18.43 -20.20 -3.70
N PRO A 293 19.03 -21.39 -3.49
CA PRO A 293 19.45 -22.23 -4.61
C PRO A 293 18.25 -22.58 -5.49
N HIS A 294 18.44 -22.50 -6.79
CA HIS A 294 17.43 -22.77 -7.82
C HIS A 294 16.27 -21.76 -7.87
N HIS A 295 16.34 -20.63 -7.16
CA HIS A 295 15.34 -19.56 -7.32
C HIS A 295 15.66 -18.76 -8.59
N PRO A 296 14.68 -18.51 -9.47
CA PRO A 296 14.92 -17.91 -10.79
C PRO A 296 15.66 -16.56 -10.78
N THR A 297 15.47 -15.76 -9.72
CA THR A 297 15.96 -14.37 -9.64
C THR A 297 16.86 -14.12 -8.42
N LEU A 298 16.92 -15.03 -7.43
CA LEU A 298 17.61 -14.83 -6.16
C LEU A 298 18.82 -15.76 -5.96
N GLU A 299 19.12 -16.66 -6.89
CA GLU A 299 20.17 -17.69 -6.72
C GLU A 299 21.53 -17.09 -6.32
N GLU A 300 21.91 -15.98 -6.96
CA GLU A 300 23.17 -15.26 -6.68
C GLU A 300 23.00 -14.07 -5.69
N LYS A 301 21.85 -13.95 -5.05
CA LYS A 301 21.51 -12.81 -4.19
C LYS A 301 21.15 -13.29 -2.78
N PRO A 302 22.14 -13.61 -1.94
CA PRO A 302 21.89 -14.05 -0.58
C PRO A 302 21.22 -12.92 0.24
N PHE A 303 20.35 -13.32 1.18
CA PHE A 303 19.70 -12.42 2.11
C PHE A 303 20.48 -12.37 3.42
N LEU A 304 21.25 -11.30 3.60
CA LEU A 304 22.10 -11.15 4.78
C LEU A 304 21.26 -10.74 5.99
N ILE A 305 21.33 -11.55 7.05
CA ILE A 305 20.53 -11.34 8.28
C ILE A 305 21.40 -10.93 9.49
N GLN A 306 22.68 -11.31 9.55
CA GLN A 306 23.58 -10.89 10.62
C GLN A 306 24.96 -10.56 10.07
N LYS A 307 25.52 -9.45 10.49
CA LYS A 307 26.87 -8.98 10.14
C LYS A 307 27.95 -9.79 10.84
N THR A 308 29.19 -9.65 10.39
CA THR A 308 30.39 -10.26 10.98
C THR A 308 30.65 -9.82 12.42
N ASP A 309 30.26 -8.61 12.79
CA ASP A 309 30.36 -8.06 14.15
C ASP A 309 29.21 -8.49 15.08
N GLY A 310 28.31 -9.35 14.59
CA GLY A 310 27.13 -9.84 15.32
C GLY A 310 25.92 -8.93 15.23
N GLY A 311 26.01 -7.76 14.61
CA GLY A 311 24.88 -6.83 14.43
C GLY A 311 23.81 -7.39 13.51
N PHE A 312 22.53 -7.21 13.88
CA PHE A 312 21.41 -7.59 13.05
C PHE A 312 21.15 -6.54 11.97
N LEU A 313 20.54 -6.98 10.87
CA LEU A 313 20.13 -6.14 9.76
C LEU A 313 18.61 -5.98 9.75
N TYR A 314 18.10 -4.98 9.01
CA TYR A 314 16.66 -4.80 8.82
C TYR A 314 15.96 -6.08 8.28
N ALA A 315 16.67 -6.86 7.47
CA ALA A 315 16.18 -8.17 7.01
C ALA A 315 15.80 -9.12 8.17
N THR A 316 16.55 -9.09 9.27
CA THR A 316 16.26 -9.92 10.45
C THR A 316 15.02 -9.43 11.18
N THR A 317 14.87 -8.12 11.30
CA THR A 317 13.68 -7.50 11.90
C THR A 317 12.45 -7.82 11.07
N ASP A 318 12.54 -7.73 9.75
CA ASP A 318 11.41 -8.03 8.86
C ASP A 318 10.98 -9.50 8.92
N ILE A 319 11.93 -10.45 9.04
CA ILE A 319 11.60 -11.87 9.27
C ILE A 319 10.91 -12.05 10.64
N ALA A 320 11.37 -11.38 11.68
CA ALA A 320 10.72 -11.42 12.98
C ALA A 320 9.30 -10.81 12.93
N THR A 321 9.12 -9.74 12.15
CA THR A 321 7.82 -9.11 11.90
C THR A 321 6.86 -10.05 11.19
N LEU A 322 7.32 -10.78 10.16
CA LEU A 322 6.51 -11.79 9.47
C LEU A 322 5.98 -12.85 10.46
N GLU A 323 6.89 -13.45 11.25
CA GLU A 323 6.51 -14.49 12.21
C GLU A 323 5.57 -13.95 13.29
N TYR A 324 5.80 -12.74 13.80
CA TYR A 324 4.92 -12.11 14.79
C TYR A 324 3.51 -11.87 14.22
N ARG A 325 3.41 -11.32 13.03
CA ARG A 325 2.13 -11.06 12.36
C ARG A 325 1.35 -12.34 12.13
N GLU A 326 2.01 -13.39 11.65
CA GLU A 326 1.43 -14.71 11.45
C GLU A 326 0.89 -15.30 12.77
N GLN A 327 1.69 -15.26 13.85
CA GLN A 327 1.30 -15.80 15.14
C GLN A 327 0.20 -14.98 15.83
N ARG A 328 0.18 -13.67 15.65
CA ARG A 328 -0.72 -12.76 16.36
C ARG A 328 -2.09 -12.67 15.71
N TRP A 329 -2.14 -12.61 14.39
CA TRP A 329 -3.37 -12.30 13.66
C TRP A 329 -3.79 -13.38 12.66
N HIS A 330 -2.95 -14.36 12.36
CA HIS A 330 -3.21 -15.41 11.36
C HIS A 330 -3.79 -14.81 10.06
N PRO A 331 -3.10 -13.85 9.42
CA PRO A 331 -3.66 -13.12 8.30
C PRO A 331 -3.78 -13.99 7.05
N ASP A 332 -4.84 -13.77 6.27
CA ASP A 332 -4.96 -14.34 4.93
C ASP A 332 -4.00 -13.65 3.96
N ALA A 333 -3.74 -12.35 4.17
CA ALA A 333 -2.84 -11.57 3.34
C ALA A 333 -2.07 -10.51 4.14
N VAL A 334 -0.83 -10.21 3.69
CA VAL A 334 0.01 -9.14 4.22
C VAL A 334 0.53 -8.29 3.05
N TRP A 335 0.14 -7.02 3.01
CA TRP A 335 0.49 -6.09 1.94
C TRP A 335 1.49 -5.05 2.45
N TYR A 336 2.63 -4.95 1.79
CA TYR A 336 3.67 -3.95 2.06
C TYR A 336 3.58 -2.85 1.00
N VAL A 337 3.13 -1.66 1.38
CA VAL A 337 2.98 -0.52 0.47
C VAL A 337 4.26 0.30 0.51
N CYS A 338 5.21 -0.05 -0.34
CA CYS A 338 6.56 0.50 -0.34
C CYS A 338 7.05 0.84 -1.75
N GLY A 339 8.07 1.71 -1.84
CA GLY A 339 8.63 2.12 -3.13
C GLY A 339 9.26 0.98 -3.92
N ALA A 340 9.13 1.00 -5.25
CA ALA A 340 9.68 -0.01 -6.16
C ALA A 340 11.17 -0.34 -5.96
N PRO A 341 12.07 0.58 -5.51
CA PRO A 341 13.46 0.23 -5.21
C PRO A 341 13.64 -0.86 -4.16
N GLN A 342 12.64 -1.16 -3.34
CA GLN A 342 12.67 -2.23 -2.33
C GLN A 342 12.23 -3.59 -2.87
N GLN A 343 11.96 -3.72 -4.16
CA GLN A 343 11.42 -4.94 -4.76
C GLN A 343 12.29 -6.17 -4.45
N LEU A 344 13.60 -6.07 -4.60
CA LEU A 344 14.51 -7.19 -4.33
C LEU A 344 14.44 -7.65 -2.87
N HIS A 345 14.38 -6.71 -1.94
CA HIS A 345 14.26 -7.00 -0.51
C HIS A 345 12.97 -7.79 -0.21
N PHE A 346 11.84 -7.34 -0.73
CA PHE A 346 10.57 -8.04 -0.52
C PHE A 346 10.52 -9.40 -1.22
N GLU A 347 11.12 -9.53 -2.40
CA GLU A 347 11.24 -10.82 -3.08
C GLU A 347 12.04 -11.82 -2.23
N GLN A 348 13.16 -11.40 -1.63
CA GLN A 348 13.94 -12.20 -0.70
C GLN A 348 13.16 -12.53 0.57
N LEU A 349 12.48 -11.55 1.16
CA LEU A 349 11.68 -11.71 2.38
C LEU A 349 10.55 -12.74 2.17
N PHE A 350 9.83 -12.66 1.06
CA PHE A 350 8.74 -13.60 0.74
C PHE A 350 9.26 -15.00 0.42
N ALA A 351 10.44 -15.11 -0.19
CA ALA A 351 11.11 -16.41 -0.36
C ALA A 351 11.49 -17.04 1.00
N VAL A 352 11.86 -16.21 2.00
CA VAL A 352 12.07 -16.68 3.38
C VAL A 352 10.76 -17.10 4.03
N ALA A 353 9.67 -16.35 3.84
CA ALA A 353 8.35 -16.74 4.33
C ALA A 353 7.95 -18.13 3.84
N CYS A 354 8.16 -18.43 2.56
CA CYS A 354 7.94 -19.76 1.99
C CYS A 354 8.81 -20.84 2.67
N LYS A 355 10.11 -20.55 2.92
CA LYS A 355 11.02 -21.49 3.63
C LYS A 355 10.60 -21.73 5.08
N LEU A 356 9.94 -20.76 5.71
CA LEU A 356 9.38 -20.87 7.05
C LEU A 356 8.03 -21.60 7.09
N GLY A 357 7.42 -21.85 5.93
CA GLY A 357 6.11 -22.48 5.82
C GLY A 357 4.95 -21.55 6.14
N LEU A 358 5.15 -20.22 6.04
CA LEU A 358 4.08 -19.26 6.20
C LEU A 358 3.15 -19.30 5.00
N THR A 359 1.85 -19.19 5.21
CA THR A 359 0.82 -19.44 4.18
C THR A 359 0.06 -18.19 3.74
N SER A 360 0.25 -17.07 4.40
CA SER A 360 -0.36 -15.80 4.02
C SER A 360 0.04 -15.36 2.61
N ASP A 361 -0.83 -14.64 1.92
CA ASP A 361 -0.54 -14.03 0.62
C ASP A 361 0.27 -12.74 0.83
N PHE A 362 1.58 -12.82 0.69
CA PHE A 362 2.49 -11.68 0.86
C PHE A 362 2.61 -10.89 -0.44
N ARG A 363 2.35 -9.59 -0.40
CA ARG A 363 2.42 -8.72 -1.58
C ARG A 363 3.21 -7.45 -1.31
N HIS A 364 4.11 -7.12 -2.24
CA HIS A 364 4.71 -5.81 -2.34
C HIS A 364 3.86 -4.94 -3.27
N ILE A 365 3.15 -3.98 -2.70
CA ILE A 365 2.37 -2.99 -3.45
C ILE A 365 3.32 -1.85 -3.81
N ALA A 366 4.03 -2.06 -4.90
CA ALA A 366 5.10 -1.17 -5.34
C ALA A 366 4.55 0.09 -6.00
N PHE A 367 5.18 1.23 -5.73
CA PHE A 367 4.91 2.49 -6.40
C PHE A 367 6.21 3.18 -6.84
N GLY A 368 6.11 4.00 -7.90
CA GLY A 368 7.26 4.72 -8.44
C GLY A 368 7.70 5.91 -7.57
N SER A 369 8.94 6.35 -7.73
CA SER A 369 9.48 7.54 -7.08
C SER A 369 8.81 8.82 -7.59
N ILE A 370 8.77 9.86 -6.75
CA ILE A 370 8.39 11.22 -7.17
C ILE A 370 9.61 11.86 -7.82
N LEU A 371 9.44 12.26 -9.08
CA LEU A 371 10.50 12.82 -9.88
C LEU A 371 10.30 14.34 -10.02
N GLY A 372 11.40 15.08 -10.04
CA GLY A 372 11.43 16.48 -10.44
C GLY A 372 11.32 16.65 -11.96
N GLU A 373 11.37 17.89 -12.42
CA GLU A 373 11.33 18.23 -13.86
C GLU A 373 12.49 17.59 -14.63
N ASP A 374 13.65 17.40 -13.98
CA ASP A 374 14.84 16.73 -14.54
C ASP A 374 14.74 15.19 -14.56
N ARG A 375 13.57 14.63 -14.22
CA ARG A 375 13.30 13.19 -14.09
C ARG A 375 14.16 12.46 -13.07
N LYS A 376 14.85 13.17 -12.18
CA LYS A 376 15.55 12.62 -11.02
C LYS A 376 14.64 12.67 -9.79
N MET A 377 15.01 11.92 -8.75
CA MET A 377 14.26 11.98 -7.48
C MET A 377 14.16 13.42 -7.00
N MET A 378 12.95 13.85 -6.65
CA MET A 378 12.68 15.22 -6.22
C MET A 378 13.46 15.54 -4.96
N LYS A 379 14.35 16.55 -5.05
CA LYS A 379 15.17 17.05 -3.96
C LYS A 379 15.13 18.57 -3.93
N THR A 380 15.45 19.15 -2.79
CA THR A 380 15.71 20.59 -2.69
C THR A 380 16.98 20.98 -3.45
N ARG A 381 17.21 22.28 -3.65
CA ARG A 381 18.48 22.78 -4.27
C ARG A 381 19.72 22.39 -3.48
N SER A 382 19.60 22.15 -2.17
CA SER A 382 20.65 21.63 -1.30
C SER A 382 20.87 20.12 -1.39
N GLY A 383 20.09 19.41 -2.23
CA GLY A 383 20.17 17.95 -2.38
C GLY A 383 19.36 17.16 -1.35
N GLU A 384 18.63 17.83 -0.47
CA GLU A 384 17.78 17.22 0.55
C GLU A 384 16.39 16.86 0.00
N ASN A 385 15.72 15.91 0.64
CA ASN A 385 14.33 15.60 0.31
C ASN A 385 13.41 16.74 0.75
N ILE A 386 12.37 17.03 -0.05
CA ILE A 386 11.36 18.02 0.30
C ILE A 386 10.55 17.52 1.50
N GLU A 387 10.47 18.33 2.54
CA GLU A 387 9.70 18.03 3.74
C GLU A 387 8.20 17.99 3.42
N LEU A 388 7.52 16.93 3.89
CA LEU A 388 6.11 16.72 3.59
C LEU A 388 5.21 17.80 4.21
N GLY A 389 5.50 18.22 5.45
CA GLY A 389 4.73 19.26 6.14
C GLY A 389 4.72 20.58 5.39
N SER A 390 5.89 21.03 4.93
CA SER A 390 6.01 22.26 4.13
C SER A 390 5.27 22.19 2.80
N LEU A 391 5.32 21.03 2.14
CA LEU A 391 4.58 20.80 0.89
C LEU A 391 3.06 20.87 1.09
N LEU A 392 2.56 20.23 2.14
CA LEU A 392 1.12 20.26 2.47
C LEU A 392 0.65 21.67 2.83
N GLN A 393 1.44 22.40 3.61
CA GLN A 393 1.10 23.79 3.97
C GLN A 393 1.04 24.68 2.73
N GLU A 394 2.04 24.58 1.83
CA GLU A 394 2.04 25.33 0.58
C GLU A 394 0.81 25.01 -0.31
N ALA A 395 0.41 23.74 -0.37
CA ALA A 395 -0.78 23.32 -1.11
C ALA A 395 -2.07 23.93 -0.52
N ILE A 396 -2.18 23.95 0.81
CA ILE A 396 -3.31 24.57 1.54
C ILE A 396 -3.34 26.07 1.26
N ASP A 397 -2.22 26.77 1.38
CA ASP A 397 -2.12 28.22 1.17
C ASP A 397 -2.50 28.63 -0.27
N ARG A 398 -2.03 27.85 -1.25
CA ARG A 398 -2.40 28.05 -2.66
C ARG A 398 -3.89 27.83 -2.91
N ALA A 399 -4.45 26.76 -2.34
CA ALA A 399 -5.89 26.48 -2.46
C ALA A 399 -6.72 27.59 -1.82
N LEU A 400 -6.36 28.03 -0.61
CA LEU A 400 -7.04 29.12 0.11
C LEU A 400 -6.99 30.43 -0.70
N LYS A 401 -5.84 30.76 -1.28
CA LYS A 401 -5.72 31.93 -2.16
C LYS A 401 -6.69 31.86 -3.34
N ILE A 402 -6.78 30.73 -4.03
CA ILE A 402 -7.69 30.54 -5.16
C ILE A 402 -9.16 30.67 -4.73
N VAL A 403 -9.51 30.09 -3.57
CA VAL A 403 -10.88 30.19 -3.02
C VAL A 403 -11.23 31.64 -2.70
N ASN A 404 -10.34 32.36 -2.02
CA ASN A 404 -10.57 33.78 -1.65
C ASN A 404 -10.62 34.69 -2.89
N GLU A 405 -9.85 34.40 -3.94
CA GLU A 405 -9.94 35.16 -5.21
C GLU A 405 -11.28 34.94 -5.94
N ARG A 406 -11.88 33.75 -5.79
CA ARG A 406 -13.18 33.43 -6.42
C ARG A 406 -14.40 33.81 -5.58
N ASN A 407 -14.23 33.81 -4.27
CA ASN A 407 -15.29 34.14 -3.29
C ASN A 407 -14.68 35.14 -2.29
N PRO A 408 -14.64 36.43 -2.66
CA PRO A 408 -13.98 37.47 -1.86
C PRO A 408 -14.76 37.91 -0.59
N ASP A 409 -15.96 37.36 -0.30
CA ASP A 409 -16.82 37.72 0.86
C ASP A 409 -16.73 36.71 1.99
#